data_d38c0d95927b9210fc4e6727ae54d743
#
_entry.id   d38c0d95927b9210fc4e6727ae54d743
#
_cell.length_a   1.000
_cell.length_b   1.000
_cell.length_c   1.000
_cell.angle_alpha   90.00
_cell.angle_beta   90.00
_cell.angle_gamma   90.00
#
_symmetry.space_group_name_H-M   'P 1'
#
loop_
_entity.id
_entity.type
_entity.pdbx_description
1 polymer ?
#
loop_
_entity_poly.entity_id
_entity_poly.type
_entity_poly.pdbx_seq_one_letter_code
_entity_poly.pdbx_strand_id
1 'polypeptide(L)'
;LQIVLQLVLNLLYLLPRKRKIIINPKYKIMEKPYVVGIDIGGTNTVFGVVDARGTILYSGSIKTGKYADVNDYVAELAKGLKSVIDQAGGPDKIKGVGVGAPNGNFFNGCIEFAPNLPWKGKIPLAQLISEQIDGIPVALTNDANAAAIGEMTYGAARGMKDFIVITLGTGVGSGIVIGGNLVYGHDGFAGELGHVIMRRNNGRQCGCGRQGCLEAYASATGVARTAREYLEIRKDESVLRDLDPDEITSKDVYDAAMKNDKIALEIFEATGSMLGEAFADFVAFSSPEAIILFGGLTKAGDLIMNPIKRSMEKNMLKVYAGKTKLLFSQLKESDAAVLGASALGWEVRDQSAGLEV
;
A
#
# COMPACT_ATOMS: atom_id res chain seq x y z
N LEU A 1 35.97 -41.76 19.30
CA LEU A 1 34.50 -41.89 19.09
C LEU A 1 33.77 -42.02 20.41
N GLN A 2 34.23 -42.85 21.39
CA GLN A 2 33.61 -43.01 22.70
C GLN A 2 33.56 -41.72 23.54
N ILE A 3 34.59 -40.85 23.47
CA ILE A 3 34.62 -39.58 24.21
C ILE A 3 33.60 -38.59 23.66
N VAL A 4 33.40 -38.55 22.36
CA VAL A 4 32.41 -37.69 21.71
C VAL A 4 30.98 -38.14 22.02
N LEU A 5 30.75 -39.46 22.05
CA LEU A 5 29.44 -40.03 22.43
C LEU A 5 29.07 -39.73 23.90
N GLN A 6 30.07 -39.77 24.80
CA GLN A 6 29.87 -39.47 26.22
C GLN A 6 29.59 -37.97 26.47
N LEU A 7 30.21 -37.09 25.70
CA LEU A 7 29.93 -35.63 25.74
C LEU A 7 28.51 -35.29 25.22
N VAL A 8 28.07 -35.94 24.16
CA VAL A 8 26.71 -35.78 23.60
C VAL A 8 25.66 -36.28 24.56
N LEU A 9 25.88 -37.43 25.22
CA LEU A 9 24.97 -37.97 26.23
C LEU A 9 24.89 -37.10 27.48
N ASN A 10 26.00 -36.50 27.90
CA ASN A 10 26.03 -35.55 29.04
C ASN A 10 25.33 -34.20 28.70
N LEU A 11 25.42 -33.74 27.44
CA LEU A 11 24.68 -32.56 26.98
C LEU A 11 23.16 -32.84 26.94
N LEU A 12 22.73 -34.03 26.53
CA LEU A 12 21.32 -34.43 26.55
C LEU A 12 20.72 -34.54 27.96
N TYR A 13 21.57 -34.81 28.98
CA TYR A 13 21.14 -34.87 30.37
C TYR A 13 21.01 -33.47 31.01
N LEU A 14 21.62 -32.45 30.43
CA LEU A 14 21.57 -31.04 30.88
C LEU A 14 20.43 -30.25 30.26
N LEU A 15 19.70 -30.82 29.30
CA LEU A 15 18.48 -30.20 28.80
C LEU A 15 17.40 -30.25 29.90
N PRO A 16 16.82 -29.11 30.29
CA PRO A 16 15.77 -29.09 31.31
C PRO A 16 14.62 -30.02 30.85
N ARG A 17 14.32 -31.05 31.65
CA ARG A 17 13.14 -31.90 31.46
C ARG A 17 11.97 -30.98 31.20
N LYS A 18 11.27 -31.16 30.07
CA LYS A 18 10.05 -30.47 29.67
C LYS A 18 9.20 -30.19 30.92
N ARG A 19 9.25 -28.92 31.41
CA ARG A 19 8.21 -28.48 32.33
C ARG A 19 6.91 -28.61 31.54
N LYS A 20 6.05 -29.53 31.94
CA LYS A 20 4.65 -29.49 31.50
C LYS A 20 4.15 -28.12 31.89
N ILE A 21 3.99 -27.25 30.88
CA ILE A 21 3.26 -25.99 31.09
C ILE A 21 1.85 -26.45 31.43
N ILE A 22 1.52 -26.44 32.73
CA ILE A 22 0.16 -26.64 33.20
C ILE A 22 -0.55 -25.36 32.80
N ILE A 23 -1.16 -25.35 31.61
CA ILE A 23 -2.06 -24.29 31.21
C ILE A 23 -3.23 -24.36 32.19
N ASN A 24 -3.30 -23.40 33.09
CA ASN A 24 -4.41 -23.27 34.04
C ASN A 24 -5.70 -23.13 33.20
N PRO A 25 -6.66 -24.08 33.27
CA PRO A 25 -7.86 -24.04 32.46
C PRO A 25 -8.74 -22.81 32.67
N LYS A 26 -8.42 -21.95 33.64
CA LYS A 26 -9.07 -20.64 33.83
C LYS A 26 -8.61 -19.55 32.86
N TYR A 27 -7.45 -19.72 32.19
CA TYR A 27 -7.05 -18.81 31.12
C TYR A 27 -7.47 -19.41 29.77
N LYS A 28 -8.72 -19.23 29.41
CA LYS A 28 -9.17 -19.39 28.02
C LYS A 28 -8.46 -18.29 27.24
N ILE A 29 -7.42 -18.66 26.49
CA ILE A 29 -6.84 -17.73 25.50
C ILE A 29 -7.99 -17.40 24.58
N MET A 30 -8.52 -16.17 24.68
CA MET A 30 -9.58 -15.71 23.78
C MET A 30 -8.91 -15.56 22.41
N GLU A 31 -9.22 -16.46 21.50
CA GLU A 31 -8.78 -16.34 20.12
C GLU A 31 -9.46 -15.11 19.53
N LYS A 32 -8.64 -14.14 19.12
CA LYS A 32 -9.07 -12.98 18.35
C LYS A 32 -8.82 -13.28 16.86
N PRO A 33 -9.75 -13.97 16.18
CA PRO A 33 -9.53 -14.53 14.85
C PRO A 33 -9.65 -13.49 13.73
N TYR A 34 -10.01 -12.26 14.06
CA TYR A 34 -10.30 -11.23 13.07
C TYR A 34 -9.52 -9.95 13.33
N VAL A 35 -9.33 -9.20 12.27
CA VAL A 35 -8.86 -7.81 12.28
C VAL A 35 -9.84 -6.94 11.49
N VAL A 36 -9.76 -5.64 11.67
CA VAL A 36 -10.50 -4.67 10.85
C VAL A 36 -9.50 -3.91 9.98
N GLY A 37 -9.82 -3.77 8.71
CA GLY A 37 -9.12 -2.87 7.80
C GLY A 37 -9.97 -1.65 7.48
N ILE A 38 -9.36 -0.47 7.50
CA ILE A 38 -9.98 0.82 7.14
C ILE A 38 -9.10 1.49 6.10
N ASP A 39 -9.65 1.82 4.95
CA ASP A 39 -8.98 2.63 3.93
C ASP A 39 -9.69 3.99 3.82
N ILE A 40 -8.95 5.05 4.05
CA ILE A 40 -9.45 6.43 4.07
C ILE A 40 -9.00 7.17 2.83
N GLY A 41 -9.90 7.29 1.86
CA GLY A 41 -9.69 8.18 0.71
C GLY A 41 -10.33 9.55 0.91
N GLY A 42 -9.99 10.51 0.05
CA GLY A 42 -10.54 11.86 0.12
C GLY A 42 -12.06 11.94 -0.08
N THR A 43 -12.64 11.00 -0.82
CA THR A 43 -14.08 10.96 -1.11
C THR A 43 -14.83 9.96 -0.24
N ASN A 44 -14.30 8.75 -0.13
CA ASN A 44 -14.93 7.64 0.57
C ASN A 44 -13.94 7.03 1.55
N THR A 45 -14.47 6.49 2.65
CA THR A 45 -13.79 5.56 3.55
C THR A 45 -14.47 4.21 3.43
N VAL A 46 -13.70 3.16 3.21
CA VAL A 46 -14.19 1.77 3.19
C VAL A 46 -13.57 1.00 4.36
N PHE A 47 -14.30 0.06 4.92
CA PHE A 47 -13.82 -0.74 6.05
C PHE A 47 -14.42 -2.14 6.03
N GLY A 48 -13.74 -3.09 6.68
CA GLY A 48 -14.26 -4.45 6.78
C GLY A 48 -13.54 -5.30 7.81
N VAL A 49 -14.24 -6.31 8.29
CA VAL A 49 -13.71 -7.37 9.17
C VAL A 49 -13.12 -8.46 8.30
N VAL A 50 -11.88 -8.85 8.58
CA VAL A 50 -11.07 -9.77 7.77
C VAL A 50 -10.56 -10.90 8.63
N ASP A 51 -10.64 -12.15 8.12
CA ASP A 51 -10.05 -13.32 8.75
C ASP A 51 -8.56 -13.48 8.40
N ALA A 52 -7.89 -14.45 9.03
CA ALA A 52 -6.46 -14.71 8.81
C ALA A 52 -6.12 -15.19 7.38
N ARG A 53 -7.11 -15.55 6.57
CA ARG A 53 -6.93 -15.96 5.17
C ARG A 53 -7.10 -14.79 4.19
N GLY A 54 -7.50 -13.61 4.69
CA GLY A 54 -7.81 -12.46 3.85
C GLY A 54 -9.25 -12.49 3.31
N THR A 55 -10.15 -13.21 3.96
CA THR A 55 -11.57 -13.18 3.59
C THR A 55 -12.24 -12.01 4.28
N ILE A 56 -12.83 -11.09 3.53
CA ILE A 56 -13.65 -10.01 4.06
C ILE A 56 -15.02 -10.61 4.42
N LEU A 57 -15.35 -10.66 5.71
CA LEU A 57 -16.59 -11.24 6.22
C LEU A 57 -17.73 -10.24 6.20
N TYR A 58 -17.46 -9.03 6.62
CA TYR A 58 -18.41 -7.92 6.71
C TYR A 58 -17.71 -6.64 6.28
N SER A 59 -18.39 -5.76 5.58
CA SER A 59 -17.82 -4.51 5.11
C SER A 59 -18.85 -3.39 5.11
N GLY A 60 -18.36 -2.16 5.10
CA GLY A 60 -19.17 -0.95 5.00
C GLY A 60 -18.36 0.21 4.41
N SER A 61 -19.06 1.31 4.18
CA SER A 61 -18.42 2.54 3.70
C SER A 61 -19.16 3.78 4.18
N ILE A 62 -18.42 4.87 4.30
CA ILE A 62 -18.96 6.21 4.55
C ILE A 62 -18.34 7.22 3.60
N LYS A 63 -18.96 8.39 3.46
CA LYS A 63 -18.42 9.52 2.67
C LYS A 63 -17.46 10.32 3.52
N THR A 64 -16.15 10.28 3.21
CA THR A 64 -15.14 11.05 3.93
C THR A 64 -15.36 12.56 3.81
N GLY A 65 -15.53 13.05 2.59
CA GLY A 65 -15.64 14.49 2.30
C GLY A 65 -16.90 15.19 2.84
N LYS A 66 -17.85 14.44 3.42
CA LYS A 66 -19.08 14.99 4.00
C LYS A 66 -18.83 15.70 5.33
N TYR A 67 -17.75 15.37 6.04
CA TYR A 67 -17.52 15.80 7.42
C TYR A 67 -16.36 16.81 7.47
N ALA A 68 -16.68 18.07 7.76
CA ALA A 68 -15.70 19.14 7.95
C ALA A 68 -14.94 18.99 9.29
N ASP A 69 -15.61 18.46 10.34
CA ASP A 69 -15.00 18.16 11.63
C ASP A 69 -14.62 16.68 11.70
N VAL A 70 -13.41 16.42 12.17
CA VAL A 70 -12.88 15.05 12.31
C VAL A 70 -13.63 14.23 13.37
N ASN A 71 -14.13 14.86 14.43
CA ASN A 71 -14.86 14.17 15.48
C ASN A 71 -16.23 13.67 14.97
N ASP A 72 -16.90 14.46 14.15
CA ASP A 72 -18.15 14.04 13.49
C ASP A 72 -17.89 12.86 12.53
N TYR A 73 -16.77 12.94 11.79
CA TYR A 73 -16.36 11.85 10.92
C TYR A 73 -16.07 10.56 11.71
N VAL A 74 -15.28 10.66 12.78
CA VAL A 74 -14.92 9.49 13.62
C VAL A 74 -16.16 8.91 14.30
N ALA A 75 -17.10 9.74 14.76
CA ALA A 75 -18.35 9.27 15.33
C ALA A 75 -19.20 8.47 14.34
N GLU A 76 -19.27 8.91 13.08
CA GLU A 76 -20.00 8.16 12.04
C GLU A 76 -19.26 6.89 11.62
N LEU A 77 -17.93 6.96 11.45
CA LEU A 77 -17.11 5.80 11.17
C LEU A 77 -17.27 4.73 12.27
N ALA A 78 -17.24 5.14 13.54
CA ALA A 78 -17.40 4.24 14.68
C ALA A 78 -18.76 3.51 14.69
N LYS A 79 -19.84 4.16 14.27
CA LYS A 79 -21.14 3.47 14.11
C LYS A 79 -21.05 2.35 13.08
N GLY A 80 -20.44 2.63 11.93
CA GLY A 80 -20.24 1.63 10.89
C GLY A 80 -19.34 0.48 11.38
N LEU A 81 -18.22 0.80 12.04
CA LEU A 81 -17.28 -0.17 12.59
C LEU A 81 -17.96 -1.07 13.64
N LYS A 82 -18.68 -0.50 14.62
CA LYS A 82 -19.43 -1.28 15.63
C LYS A 82 -20.39 -2.25 14.97
N SER A 83 -21.12 -1.81 13.94
CA SER A 83 -22.06 -2.68 13.22
C SER A 83 -21.37 -3.90 12.61
N VAL A 84 -20.21 -3.76 11.93
CA VAL A 84 -19.52 -4.90 11.33
C VAL A 84 -18.78 -5.74 12.37
N ILE A 85 -18.30 -5.15 13.46
CA ILE A 85 -17.66 -5.84 14.60
C ILE A 85 -18.70 -6.71 15.33
N ASP A 86 -19.90 -6.20 15.58
CA ASP A 86 -20.98 -6.95 16.24
C ASP A 86 -21.41 -8.14 15.38
N GLN A 87 -21.52 -7.97 14.07
CA GLN A 87 -21.79 -9.08 13.14
C GLN A 87 -20.71 -10.16 13.18
N ALA A 88 -19.46 -9.80 13.48
CA ALA A 88 -18.34 -10.72 13.63
C ALA A 88 -18.25 -11.38 15.02
N GLY A 89 -19.18 -11.08 15.91
CA GLY A 89 -19.26 -11.66 17.26
C GLY A 89 -18.72 -10.77 18.38
N GLY A 90 -18.56 -9.47 18.11
CA GLY A 90 -18.21 -8.45 19.08
C GLY A 90 -16.71 -8.12 19.19
N PRO A 91 -16.37 -7.08 19.99
CA PRO A 91 -15.00 -6.54 20.08
C PRO A 91 -13.97 -7.56 20.57
N ASP A 92 -14.38 -8.51 21.40
CA ASP A 92 -13.51 -9.58 21.89
C ASP A 92 -12.96 -10.52 20.81
N LYS A 93 -13.56 -10.49 19.61
CA LYS A 93 -13.09 -11.26 18.45
C LYS A 93 -12.10 -10.51 17.58
N ILE A 94 -11.93 -9.23 17.80
CA ILE A 94 -11.06 -8.36 17.01
C ILE A 94 -9.70 -8.24 17.68
N LYS A 95 -8.62 -8.60 16.96
CA LYS A 95 -7.24 -8.47 17.42
C LYS A 95 -6.77 -7.01 17.38
N GLY A 96 -7.10 -6.32 16.30
CA GLY A 96 -6.72 -4.93 16.09
C GLY A 96 -7.33 -4.36 14.83
N VAL A 97 -7.16 -3.06 14.67
CA VAL A 97 -7.60 -2.29 13.51
C VAL A 97 -6.39 -1.73 12.80
N GLY A 98 -6.30 -1.94 11.50
CA GLY A 98 -5.32 -1.28 10.66
C GLY A 98 -5.98 -0.20 9.80
N VAL A 99 -5.32 0.94 9.65
CA VAL A 99 -5.80 2.10 8.88
C VAL A 99 -4.77 2.48 7.83
N GLY A 100 -5.17 2.50 6.56
CA GLY A 100 -4.47 3.15 5.48
C GLY A 100 -5.07 4.53 5.23
N ALA A 101 -4.27 5.59 5.23
CA ALA A 101 -4.75 6.96 5.05
C ALA A 101 -3.70 7.85 4.39
N PRO A 102 -4.09 8.88 3.60
CA PRO A 102 -3.14 9.84 3.05
C PRO A 102 -2.31 10.48 4.16
N ASN A 103 -0.99 10.55 3.98
CA ASN A 103 -0.03 11.07 4.96
C ASN A 103 -0.16 10.45 6.37
N GLY A 104 -0.56 9.18 6.45
CA GLY A 104 -0.62 8.44 7.70
C GLY A 104 0.77 8.13 8.24
N ASN A 105 1.05 8.54 9.47
CA ASN A 105 2.32 8.31 10.16
C ASN A 105 2.18 7.17 11.17
N PHE A 106 2.94 6.10 10.94
CA PHE A 106 2.88 4.88 11.75
C PHE A 106 3.34 5.09 13.20
N PHE A 107 4.34 5.95 13.43
CA PHE A 107 4.94 6.08 14.76
C PHE A 107 4.05 6.81 15.78
N ASN A 108 3.21 7.73 15.31
CA ASN A 108 2.37 8.53 16.20
C ASN A 108 0.87 8.34 15.97
N GLY A 109 0.47 7.50 14.99
CA GLY A 109 -0.93 7.24 14.68
C GLY A 109 -1.71 8.44 14.14
N CYS A 110 -1.00 9.46 13.64
CA CYS A 110 -1.61 10.69 13.11
C CYS A 110 -1.69 10.69 11.59
N ILE A 111 -2.68 11.39 11.06
CA ILE A 111 -2.62 11.94 9.70
C ILE A 111 -1.95 13.31 9.79
N GLU A 112 -0.92 13.55 8.96
CA GLU A 112 -0.16 14.78 9.01
C GLU A 112 -0.30 15.57 7.71
N PHE A 113 -0.99 16.73 7.77
CA PHE A 113 -1.11 17.69 6.67
C PHE A 113 -1.57 17.08 5.33
N ALA A 114 -2.48 16.12 5.35
CA ALA A 114 -2.99 15.49 4.14
C ALA A 114 -3.74 16.50 3.25
N PRO A 115 -3.30 16.69 1.99
CA PRO A 115 -3.92 17.71 1.12
C PRO A 115 -5.32 17.31 0.67
N ASN A 116 -5.59 16.01 0.56
CA ASN A 116 -6.81 15.43 0.00
C ASN A 116 -7.91 15.22 1.05
N LEU A 117 -7.66 15.55 2.32
CA LEU A 117 -8.63 15.43 3.38
C LEU A 117 -9.13 16.82 3.83
N PRO A 118 -10.38 16.93 4.31
CA PRO A 118 -10.93 18.21 4.75
C PRO A 118 -10.23 18.74 6.02
N TRP A 119 -9.71 17.85 6.85
CA TRP A 119 -9.05 18.17 8.13
C TRP A 119 -7.61 18.60 7.89
N LYS A 120 -7.16 19.64 8.61
CA LYS A 120 -5.81 20.20 8.46
C LYS A 120 -4.99 20.00 9.71
N GLY A 121 -3.66 20.01 9.55
CA GLY A 121 -2.71 19.85 10.64
C GLY A 121 -2.42 18.40 10.98
N LYS A 122 -2.11 18.16 12.24
CA LYS A 122 -1.85 16.84 12.82
C LYS A 122 -3.11 16.31 13.50
N ILE A 123 -3.64 15.20 13.00
CA ILE A 123 -4.88 14.58 13.49
C ILE A 123 -4.54 13.23 14.13
N PRO A 124 -4.71 13.02 15.45
CA PRO A 124 -4.38 11.76 16.14
C PRO A 124 -5.47 10.69 15.87
N LEU A 125 -5.63 10.34 14.60
CA LEU A 125 -6.79 9.58 14.13
C LEU A 125 -6.85 8.17 14.71
N ALA A 126 -5.71 7.49 14.88
CA ALA A 126 -5.68 6.15 15.47
C ALA A 126 -6.24 6.15 16.90
N GLN A 127 -5.87 7.15 17.70
CA GLN A 127 -6.38 7.34 19.06
C GLN A 127 -7.89 7.63 19.04
N LEU A 128 -8.33 8.60 18.23
CA LEU A 128 -9.73 8.99 18.14
C LEU A 128 -10.65 7.82 17.74
N ILE A 129 -10.18 6.96 16.80
CA ILE A 129 -10.93 5.76 16.41
C ILE A 129 -10.96 4.76 17.57
N SER A 130 -9.81 4.45 18.21
CA SER A 130 -9.71 3.48 19.29
C SER A 130 -10.65 3.83 20.46
N GLU A 131 -10.70 5.10 20.85
CA GLU A 131 -11.59 5.60 21.92
C GLU A 131 -13.07 5.37 21.62
N GLN A 132 -13.46 5.38 20.34
CA GLN A 132 -14.85 5.18 19.93
C GLN A 132 -15.25 3.71 19.72
N ILE A 133 -14.28 2.78 19.67
CA ILE A 133 -14.49 1.34 19.42
C ILE A 133 -13.99 0.48 20.59
N ASP A 134 -14.36 0.86 21.81
CA ASP A 134 -14.12 0.11 23.05
C ASP A 134 -12.62 -0.18 23.34
N GLY A 135 -11.73 0.71 22.89
CA GLY A 135 -10.29 0.60 23.13
C GLY A 135 -9.60 -0.46 22.30
N ILE A 136 -10.20 -0.99 21.24
CA ILE A 136 -9.50 -1.89 20.30
C ILE A 136 -8.27 -1.15 19.77
N PRO A 137 -7.07 -1.78 19.81
CA PRO A 137 -5.84 -1.12 19.37
C PRO A 137 -5.87 -0.83 17.87
N VAL A 138 -5.45 0.37 17.49
CA VAL A 138 -5.46 0.88 16.11
C VAL A 138 -4.04 1.23 15.69
N ALA A 139 -3.58 0.66 14.57
CA ALA A 139 -2.36 1.09 13.88
C ALA A 139 -2.73 1.83 12.58
N LEU A 140 -1.97 2.88 12.26
CA LEU A 140 -2.23 3.71 11.09
C LEU A 140 -0.95 3.89 10.28
N THR A 141 -1.05 3.85 8.96
CA THR A 141 0.04 4.14 8.03
C THR A 141 -0.50 4.80 6.76
N ASN A 142 0.37 5.14 5.81
CA ASN A 142 -0.12 5.63 4.53
C ASN A 142 -0.71 4.47 3.68
N ASP A 143 -1.51 4.82 2.68
CA ASP A 143 -2.23 3.89 1.82
C ASP A 143 -1.30 2.96 1.01
N ALA A 144 -0.18 3.46 0.51
CA ALA A 144 0.79 2.66 -0.23
C ALA A 144 1.57 1.69 0.68
N ASN A 145 1.88 2.09 1.89
CA ASN A 145 2.45 1.22 2.91
C ASN A 145 1.46 0.10 3.30
N ALA A 146 0.19 0.44 3.48
CA ALA A 146 -0.86 -0.53 3.72
C ALA A 146 -0.95 -1.54 2.56
N ALA A 147 -0.89 -1.07 1.31
CA ALA A 147 -0.86 -1.94 0.14
C ALA A 147 0.34 -2.90 0.15
N ALA A 148 1.54 -2.42 0.56
CA ALA A 148 2.72 -3.26 0.64
C ALA A 148 2.58 -4.37 1.71
N ILE A 149 2.05 -4.05 2.89
CA ILE A 149 1.77 -5.04 3.93
C ILE A 149 0.70 -6.03 3.45
N GLY A 150 -0.31 -5.55 2.74
CA GLY A 150 -1.35 -6.39 2.12
C GLY A 150 -0.79 -7.38 1.11
N GLU A 151 0.10 -6.94 0.22
CA GLU A 151 0.79 -7.83 -0.74
C GLU A 151 1.67 -8.86 -0.05
N MET A 152 2.34 -8.50 1.04
CA MET A 152 3.14 -9.42 1.85
C MET A 152 2.27 -10.48 2.54
N THR A 153 1.11 -10.09 3.02
CA THR A 153 0.24 -10.95 3.82
C THR A 153 -0.67 -11.83 2.95
N TYR A 154 -1.29 -11.25 1.92
CA TYR A 154 -2.34 -11.90 1.14
C TYR A 154 -2.08 -11.97 -0.36
N GLY A 155 -1.11 -11.21 -0.89
CA GLY A 155 -0.93 -10.97 -2.31
C GLY A 155 0.31 -11.58 -2.94
N ALA A 156 0.86 -10.90 -3.95
CA ALA A 156 1.95 -11.36 -4.80
C ALA A 156 3.31 -11.45 -4.07
N ALA A 157 3.49 -10.73 -2.95
CA ALA A 157 4.72 -10.72 -2.16
C ALA A 157 4.77 -11.81 -1.07
N ARG A 158 3.80 -12.72 -1.00
CA ARG A 158 3.79 -13.77 0.03
C ARG A 158 5.09 -14.60 -0.02
N GLY A 159 5.77 -14.62 1.13
CA GLY A 159 7.05 -15.31 1.29
C GLY A 159 8.29 -14.54 0.83
N MET A 160 8.13 -13.36 0.21
CA MET A 160 9.23 -12.45 -0.09
C MET A 160 9.60 -11.63 1.14
N LYS A 161 10.87 -11.21 1.21
CA LYS A 161 11.38 -10.37 2.31
C LYS A 161 11.82 -8.99 1.83
N ASP A 162 12.17 -8.88 0.56
CA ASP A 162 12.75 -7.66 -0.01
C ASP A 162 12.00 -7.33 -1.30
N PHE A 163 11.08 -6.37 -1.25
CA PHE A 163 10.27 -5.99 -2.41
C PHE A 163 9.77 -4.54 -2.28
N ILE A 164 9.32 -4.00 -3.41
CA ILE A 164 8.72 -2.68 -3.48
C ILE A 164 7.32 -2.83 -4.09
N VAL A 165 6.31 -2.21 -3.48
CA VAL A 165 5.01 -2.01 -4.11
C VAL A 165 4.94 -0.59 -4.65
N ILE A 166 4.47 -0.45 -5.88
CA ILE A 166 4.21 0.84 -6.53
C ILE A 166 2.71 0.93 -6.83
N THR A 167 2.06 1.91 -6.24
CA THR A 167 0.65 2.18 -6.52
C THR A 167 0.52 3.21 -7.64
N LEU A 168 -0.19 2.86 -8.70
CA LEU A 168 -0.40 3.66 -9.92
C LEU A 168 -1.87 4.06 -10.01
N GLY A 169 -2.24 5.09 -9.28
CA GLY A 169 -3.58 5.68 -9.22
C GLY A 169 -3.60 7.13 -9.65
N THR A 170 -4.39 7.97 -9.00
CA THR A 170 -4.40 9.44 -9.21
C THR A 170 -3.00 10.02 -9.02
N GLY A 171 -2.24 9.51 -8.04
CA GLY A 171 -0.82 9.75 -7.82
C GLY A 171 0.02 8.48 -8.04
N VAL A 172 1.29 8.54 -7.62
CA VAL A 172 2.21 7.40 -7.54
C VAL A 172 2.67 7.25 -6.09
N GLY A 173 2.17 6.21 -5.41
CA GLY A 173 2.63 5.86 -4.07
C GLY A 173 3.58 4.66 -4.09
N SER A 174 4.21 4.40 -2.96
CA SER A 174 5.08 3.23 -2.81
C SER A 174 5.23 2.79 -1.37
N GLY A 175 5.42 1.49 -1.19
CA GLY A 175 5.83 0.88 0.07
C GLY A 175 7.05 0.00 -0.17
N ILE A 176 8.06 0.15 0.69
CA ILE A 176 9.33 -0.58 0.59
C ILE A 176 9.41 -1.56 1.75
N VAL A 177 9.67 -2.83 1.45
CA VAL A 177 9.89 -3.87 2.45
C VAL A 177 11.31 -4.40 2.32
N ILE A 178 12.03 -4.46 3.44
CA ILE A 178 13.42 -4.96 3.53
C ILE A 178 13.50 -5.92 4.73
N GLY A 179 14.03 -7.12 4.50
CA GLY A 179 14.15 -8.15 5.53
C GLY A 179 12.79 -8.58 6.13
N GLY A 180 11.70 -8.43 5.37
CA GLY A 180 10.32 -8.71 5.81
C GLY A 180 9.70 -7.60 6.66
N ASN A 181 10.33 -6.42 6.76
CA ASN A 181 9.81 -5.28 7.51
C ASN A 181 9.59 -4.08 6.59
N LEU A 182 8.47 -3.38 6.78
CA LEU A 182 8.20 -2.15 6.06
C LEU A 182 9.17 -1.06 6.50
N VAL A 183 9.70 -0.31 5.53
CA VAL A 183 10.62 0.80 5.77
C VAL A 183 9.82 2.07 6.04
N TYR A 184 9.74 2.47 7.29
CA TYR A 184 9.08 3.71 7.70
C TYR A 184 10.03 4.92 7.71
N GLY A 185 11.35 4.68 7.76
CA GLY A 185 12.33 5.74 7.95
C GLY A 185 12.38 6.27 9.38
N HIS A 186 13.07 7.39 9.56
CA HIS A 186 13.26 8.01 10.88
C HIS A 186 11.98 8.67 11.41
N ASP A 187 11.20 9.26 10.52
CA ASP A 187 10.04 10.11 10.84
C ASP A 187 8.69 9.54 10.38
N GLY A 188 8.69 8.35 9.77
CA GLY A 188 7.49 7.66 9.29
C GLY A 188 7.12 7.94 7.84
N PHE A 189 7.93 8.69 7.08
CA PHE A 189 7.63 9.11 5.71
C PHE A 189 8.61 8.56 4.66
N ALA A 190 9.32 7.48 4.95
CA ALA A 190 10.14 6.83 3.92
C ALA A 190 9.25 6.20 2.82
N GLY A 191 9.81 6.07 1.63
CA GLY A 191 9.13 5.40 0.54
C GLY A 191 8.34 6.33 -0.38
N GLU A 192 8.56 7.64 -0.37
CA GLU A 192 7.91 8.61 -1.25
C GLU A 192 8.52 8.57 -2.68
N LEU A 193 8.57 7.37 -3.30
CA LEU A 193 9.23 7.14 -4.59
C LEU A 193 8.53 7.81 -5.76
N GLY A 194 7.24 8.09 -5.68
CA GLY A 194 6.51 8.88 -6.66
C GLY A 194 7.04 10.32 -6.78
N HIS A 195 7.75 10.78 -5.76
CA HIS A 195 8.31 12.13 -5.72
C HIS A 195 9.83 12.19 -6.02
N VAL A 196 10.47 11.11 -6.46
CA VAL A 196 11.81 11.20 -7.04
C VAL A 196 11.79 12.05 -8.32
N ILE A 197 12.82 12.88 -8.49
CA ILE A 197 12.85 13.83 -9.61
C ILE A 197 13.45 13.14 -10.83
N MET A 198 12.60 12.83 -11.79
CA MET A 198 13.00 12.21 -13.08
C MET A 198 13.42 13.24 -14.12
N ARG A 199 12.94 14.47 -14.04
CA ARG A 199 13.30 15.56 -14.97
C ARG A 199 13.67 16.80 -14.17
N ARG A 200 14.99 17.02 -13.99
CA ARG A 200 15.53 18.13 -13.17
C ARG A 200 15.37 19.49 -13.83
N ASN A 201 15.46 19.53 -15.16
CA ASN A 201 15.33 20.76 -15.93
C ASN A 201 14.01 20.73 -16.70
N ASN A 202 13.24 21.83 -16.63
CA ASN A 202 11.95 21.99 -17.32
C ASN A 202 10.96 20.85 -17.01
N GLY A 203 11.04 20.28 -15.81
CA GLY A 203 10.13 19.22 -15.37
C GLY A 203 8.71 19.76 -15.12
N ARG A 204 7.72 18.87 -15.30
CA ARG A 204 6.32 19.20 -15.03
C ARG A 204 6.12 19.58 -13.57
N GLN A 205 5.26 20.55 -13.31
CA GLN A 205 4.81 20.87 -11.96
C GLN A 205 4.09 19.66 -11.36
N CYS A 206 4.48 19.29 -10.14
CA CYS A 206 3.87 18.25 -9.33
C CYS A 206 2.97 18.85 -8.24
N GLY A 207 1.93 18.13 -7.85
CA GLY A 207 1.03 18.50 -6.75
C GLY A 207 1.73 18.73 -5.41
N CYS A 208 2.91 18.14 -5.19
CA CYS A 208 3.72 18.35 -4.00
C CYS A 208 4.47 19.69 -3.95
N GLY A 209 4.31 20.56 -4.95
CA GLY A 209 4.99 21.85 -5.07
C GLY A 209 6.35 21.81 -5.77
N ARG A 210 6.93 20.62 -6.03
CA ARG A 210 8.19 20.46 -6.77
C ARG A 210 7.94 20.25 -8.27
N GLN A 211 9.02 20.23 -9.05
CA GLN A 211 8.97 19.96 -10.48
C GLN A 211 9.73 18.69 -10.83
N GLY A 212 9.23 17.97 -11.84
CA GLY A 212 9.90 16.82 -12.42
C GLY A 212 9.72 15.50 -11.68
N CYS A 213 8.84 15.41 -10.68
CA CYS A 213 8.55 14.18 -9.95
C CYS A 213 8.02 13.08 -10.90
N LEU A 214 8.34 11.82 -10.60
CA LEU A 214 7.83 10.64 -11.32
C LEU A 214 6.30 10.68 -11.45
N GLU A 215 5.60 11.01 -10.38
CA GLU A 215 4.14 11.12 -10.32
C GLU A 215 3.56 12.04 -11.40
N ALA A 216 4.21 13.16 -11.67
CA ALA A 216 3.72 14.12 -12.68
C ALA A 216 3.70 13.57 -14.11
N TYR A 217 4.31 12.41 -14.33
CA TYR A 217 4.37 11.73 -15.64
C TYR A 217 3.68 10.37 -15.63
N ALA A 218 3.83 9.60 -14.55
CA ALA A 218 3.50 8.18 -14.51
C ALA A 218 2.24 7.83 -13.71
N SER A 219 1.57 8.81 -13.09
CA SER A 219 0.25 8.63 -12.51
C SER A 219 -0.86 8.67 -13.56
N ALA A 220 -2.09 8.31 -13.19
CA ALA A 220 -3.25 8.44 -14.07
C ALA A 220 -3.45 9.90 -14.55
N THR A 221 -3.25 10.87 -13.65
CA THR A 221 -3.29 12.30 -14.01
C THR A 221 -2.11 12.69 -14.90
N GLY A 222 -0.94 12.07 -14.71
CA GLY A 222 0.25 12.25 -15.55
C GLY A 222 0.04 11.74 -16.97
N VAL A 223 -0.59 10.57 -17.14
CA VAL A 223 -0.98 9.99 -18.44
C VAL A 223 -1.95 10.90 -19.16
N ALA A 224 -3.03 11.34 -18.49
CA ALA A 224 -4.00 12.28 -19.05
C ALA A 224 -3.35 13.59 -19.48
N ARG A 225 -2.44 14.13 -18.67
CA ARG A 225 -1.68 15.32 -19.02
C ARG A 225 -0.79 15.11 -20.24
N THR A 226 -0.13 13.94 -20.36
CA THR A 226 0.68 13.63 -21.55
C THR A 226 -0.19 13.59 -22.80
N ALA A 227 -1.43 13.08 -22.71
CA ALA A 227 -2.35 13.08 -23.83
C ALA A 227 -2.65 14.51 -24.30
N ARG A 228 -3.00 15.42 -23.38
CA ARG A 228 -3.26 16.84 -23.71
C ARG A 228 -2.05 17.51 -24.37
N GLU A 229 -0.88 17.36 -23.78
CA GLU A 229 0.37 17.92 -24.33
C GLU A 229 0.68 17.36 -25.74
N TYR A 230 0.47 16.06 -25.98
CA TYR A 230 0.70 15.46 -27.31
C TYR A 230 -0.31 15.95 -28.34
N LEU A 231 -1.59 16.07 -27.98
CA LEU A 231 -2.63 16.56 -28.87
C LEU A 231 -2.45 18.05 -29.25
N GLU A 232 -1.87 18.85 -28.34
CA GLU A 232 -1.55 20.24 -28.58
C GLU A 232 -0.40 20.43 -29.58
N ILE A 233 0.70 19.68 -29.40
CA ILE A 233 1.94 19.88 -30.19
C ILE A 233 1.98 19.05 -31.48
N ARG A 234 1.16 18.01 -31.60
CA ARG A 234 1.17 17.08 -32.74
C ARG A 234 -0.11 17.24 -33.55
N LYS A 235 -0.01 16.83 -34.84
CA LYS A 235 -1.13 16.89 -35.79
C LYS A 235 -1.58 15.49 -36.26
N ASP A 236 -0.99 14.43 -35.70
CA ASP A 236 -1.38 13.05 -36.00
C ASP A 236 -2.88 12.85 -35.71
N GLU A 237 -3.51 11.99 -36.52
CA GLU A 237 -4.88 11.55 -36.27
C GLU A 237 -4.94 10.78 -34.95
N SER A 238 -5.99 11.01 -34.17
CA SER A 238 -6.22 10.31 -32.89
C SER A 238 -7.72 10.44 -32.54
N VAL A 239 -8.29 9.36 -32.03
CA VAL A 239 -9.67 9.37 -31.51
C VAL A 239 -9.79 10.22 -30.24
N LEU A 240 -8.69 10.53 -29.59
CA LEU A 240 -8.67 11.42 -28.42
C LEU A 240 -8.99 12.87 -28.77
N ARG A 241 -8.92 13.26 -30.07
CA ARG A 241 -9.27 14.62 -30.52
C ARG A 241 -10.77 14.88 -30.55
N ASP A 242 -11.57 13.82 -30.46
CA ASP A 242 -13.05 13.91 -30.40
C ASP A 242 -13.52 14.26 -28.97
N LEU A 243 -12.62 14.24 -27.97
CA LEU A 243 -12.90 14.53 -26.57
C LEU A 243 -12.49 15.96 -26.21
N ASP A 244 -13.13 16.53 -25.19
CA ASP A 244 -12.67 17.77 -24.58
C ASP A 244 -11.28 17.50 -23.94
N PRO A 245 -10.23 18.23 -24.32
CA PRO A 245 -8.88 18.00 -23.79
C PRO A 245 -8.81 18.09 -22.25
N ASP A 246 -9.63 18.90 -21.62
CA ASP A 246 -9.63 19.07 -20.15
C ASP A 246 -10.30 17.89 -19.44
N GLU A 247 -11.14 17.13 -20.14
CA GLU A 247 -11.84 15.97 -19.59
C GLU A 247 -11.14 14.64 -19.88
N ILE A 248 -10.09 14.62 -20.73
CA ILE A 248 -9.36 13.40 -21.05
C ILE A 248 -8.80 12.75 -19.78
N THR A 249 -9.12 11.47 -19.58
CA THR A 249 -8.65 10.63 -18.50
C THR A 249 -7.63 9.59 -18.98
N SER A 250 -6.92 8.95 -18.05
CA SER A 250 -6.05 7.80 -18.40
C SER A 250 -6.83 6.62 -18.96
N LYS A 251 -8.13 6.49 -18.62
CA LYS A 251 -9.01 5.47 -19.18
C LYS A 251 -9.28 5.73 -20.66
N ASP A 252 -9.52 6.97 -21.06
CA ASP A 252 -9.73 7.32 -22.46
C ASP A 252 -8.48 7.04 -23.29
N VAL A 253 -7.29 7.31 -22.74
CA VAL A 253 -6.01 6.95 -23.37
C VAL A 253 -5.89 5.44 -23.53
N TYR A 254 -6.31 4.64 -22.54
CA TYR A 254 -6.33 3.19 -22.64
C TYR A 254 -7.31 2.72 -23.71
N ASP A 255 -8.54 3.23 -23.70
CA ASP A 255 -9.59 2.86 -24.66
C ASP A 255 -9.18 3.21 -26.11
N ALA A 256 -8.43 4.32 -26.29
CA ALA A 256 -7.84 4.69 -27.58
C ALA A 256 -6.71 3.74 -28.00
N ALA A 257 -5.81 3.39 -27.07
CA ALA A 257 -4.71 2.45 -27.32
C ALA A 257 -5.24 1.07 -27.74
N MET A 258 -6.34 0.61 -27.14
CA MET A 258 -7.02 -0.63 -27.53
C MET A 258 -7.61 -0.60 -28.95
N LYS A 259 -7.79 0.59 -29.52
CA LYS A 259 -8.18 0.82 -30.93
C LYS A 259 -6.97 1.04 -31.85
N ASN A 260 -5.76 0.76 -31.38
CA ASN A 260 -4.49 1.01 -32.07
C ASN A 260 -4.24 2.49 -32.39
N ASP A 261 -4.75 3.42 -31.59
CA ASP A 261 -4.44 4.84 -31.70
C ASP A 261 -2.95 5.07 -31.42
N LYS A 262 -2.27 5.66 -32.40
CA LYS A 262 -0.81 5.82 -32.37
C LYS A 262 -0.36 6.72 -31.22
N ILE A 263 -1.07 7.84 -30.98
CA ILE A 263 -0.75 8.77 -29.90
C ILE A 263 -0.91 8.07 -28.54
N ALA A 264 -2.01 7.34 -28.35
CA ALA A 264 -2.29 6.62 -27.11
C ALA A 264 -1.24 5.51 -26.82
N LEU A 265 -0.83 4.76 -27.84
CA LEU A 265 0.23 3.75 -27.71
C LEU A 265 1.58 4.40 -27.32
N GLU A 266 1.94 5.52 -27.93
CA GLU A 266 3.17 6.25 -27.59
C GLU A 266 3.12 6.85 -26.17
N ILE A 267 1.95 7.23 -25.68
CA ILE A 267 1.79 7.69 -24.28
C ILE A 267 2.09 6.54 -23.31
N PHE A 268 1.58 5.34 -23.54
CA PHE A 268 1.91 4.18 -22.71
C PHE A 268 3.39 3.80 -22.81
N GLU A 269 3.98 3.88 -23.99
CA GLU A 269 5.41 3.67 -24.18
C GLU A 269 6.26 4.68 -23.39
N ALA A 270 5.92 5.97 -23.46
CA ALA A 270 6.61 7.03 -22.71
C ALA A 270 6.45 6.86 -21.19
N THR A 271 5.21 6.55 -20.75
CA THR A 271 4.89 6.35 -19.33
C THR A 271 5.66 5.14 -18.77
N GLY A 272 5.61 4.01 -19.48
CA GLY A 272 6.31 2.80 -19.06
C GLY A 272 7.84 2.95 -19.11
N SER A 273 8.35 3.68 -20.09
CA SER A 273 9.79 3.99 -20.16
C SER A 273 10.26 4.82 -18.97
N MET A 274 9.48 5.82 -18.56
CA MET A 274 9.76 6.65 -17.38
C MET A 274 9.75 5.82 -16.09
N LEU A 275 8.75 4.94 -15.93
CA LEU A 275 8.69 4.01 -14.80
C LEU A 275 9.90 3.08 -14.78
N GLY A 276 10.29 2.53 -15.95
CA GLY A 276 11.43 1.64 -16.04
C GLY A 276 12.76 2.32 -15.69
N GLU A 277 12.98 3.58 -16.09
CA GLU A 277 14.12 4.39 -15.65
C GLU A 277 14.15 4.49 -14.12
N ALA A 278 13.01 4.88 -13.49
CA ALA A 278 12.90 5.00 -12.04
C ALA A 278 13.13 3.66 -11.34
N PHE A 279 12.57 2.58 -11.87
CA PHE A 279 12.71 1.24 -11.27
C PHE A 279 14.14 0.72 -11.30
N ALA A 280 14.91 1.06 -12.34
CA ALA A 280 16.34 0.76 -12.38
C ALA A 280 17.10 1.43 -11.23
N ASP A 281 16.75 2.68 -10.89
CA ASP A 281 17.31 3.39 -9.75
C ASP A 281 16.89 2.75 -8.42
N PHE A 282 15.62 2.34 -8.29
CA PHE A 282 15.12 1.68 -7.08
C PHE A 282 15.76 0.31 -6.87
N VAL A 283 16.01 -0.43 -7.95
CA VAL A 283 16.77 -1.70 -7.91
C VAL A 283 18.20 -1.44 -7.45
N ALA A 284 18.86 -0.40 -7.95
CA ALA A 284 20.21 -0.05 -7.53
C ALA A 284 20.28 0.35 -6.04
N PHE A 285 19.21 0.93 -5.51
CA PHE A 285 19.11 1.36 -4.11
C PHE A 285 18.85 0.21 -3.13
N SER A 286 17.91 -0.71 -3.44
CA SER A 286 17.44 -1.71 -2.46
C SER A 286 17.58 -3.17 -2.90
N SER A 287 17.94 -3.45 -4.15
CA SER A 287 18.10 -4.81 -4.70
C SER A 287 16.91 -5.75 -4.37
N PRO A 288 15.68 -5.38 -4.72
CA PRO A 288 14.49 -6.12 -4.31
C PRO A 288 14.32 -7.41 -5.13
N GLU A 289 13.67 -8.43 -4.53
CA GLU A 289 13.22 -9.65 -5.22
C GLU A 289 12.18 -9.34 -6.30
N ALA A 290 11.31 -8.35 -6.01
CA ALA A 290 10.26 -7.91 -6.93
C ALA A 290 9.90 -6.44 -6.78
N ILE A 291 9.42 -5.85 -7.88
CA ILE A 291 8.61 -4.63 -7.88
C ILE A 291 7.19 -5.04 -8.29
N ILE A 292 6.21 -4.73 -7.43
CA ILE A 292 4.81 -5.12 -7.61
C ILE A 292 4.00 -3.89 -7.94
N LEU A 293 3.27 -3.94 -9.05
CA LEU A 293 2.44 -2.84 -9.54
C LEU A 293 0.99 -3.04 -9.11
N PHE A 294 0.42 -2.03 -8.50
CA PHE A 294 -0.96 -1.99 -8.03
C PHE A 294 -1.67 -0.73 -8.54
N GLY A 295 -2.99 -0.77 -8.72
CA GLY A 295 -3.82 0.39 -9.06
C GLY A 295 -4.33 0.42 -10.49
N GLY A 296 -5.14 1.43 -10.81
CA GLY A 296 -5.95 1.49 -12.02
C GLY A 296 -5.17 1.41 -13.34
N LEU A 297 -3.95 1.98 -13.41
CA LEU A 297 -3.13 1.92 -14.62
C LEU A 297 -2.60 0.51 -14.93
N THR A 298 -2.56 -0.40 -13.96
CA THR A 298 -2.14 -1.79 -14.19
C THR A 298 -3.11 -2.56 -15.08
N LYS A 299 -4.35 -2.09 -15.22
CA LYS A 299 -5.34 -2.64 -16.17
C LYS A 299 -4.91 -2.55 -17.62
N ALA A 300 -3.96 -1.68 -17.92
CA ALA A 300 -3.35 -1.61 -19.25
C ALA A 300 -2.50 -2.85 -19.59
N GLY A 301 -2.22 -3.73 -18.62
CA GLY A 301 -1.54 -4.99 -18.86
C GLY A 301 -0.20 -4.81 -19.59
N ASP A 302 -0.02 -5.51 -20.69
CA ASP A 302 1.22 -5.47 -21.47
C ASP A 302 1.53 -4.10 -22.11
N LEU A 303 0.52 -3.25 -22.31
CA LEU A 303 0.76 -1.89 -22.80
C LEU A 303 1.63 -1.06 -21.87
N ILE A 304 1.54 -1.29 -20.58
CA ILE A 304 2.36 -0.59 -19.58
C ILE A 304 3.54 -1.46 -19.12
N MET A 305 3.34 -2.78 -18.93
CA MET A 305 4.36 -3.68 -18.37
C MET A 305 5.56 -3.85 -19.32
N ASN A 306 5.33 -4.01 -20.62
CA ASN A 306 6.41 -4.26 -21.59
C ASN A 306 7.36 -3.06 -21.71
N PRO A 307 6.91 -1.80 -21.87
CA PRO A 307 7.81 -0.64 -21.84
C PRO A 307 8.55 -0.50 -20.52
N ILE A 308 7.91 -0.73 -19.37
CA ILE A 308 8.58 -0.73 -18.06
C ILE A 308 9.75 -1.72 -18.07
N LYS A 309 9.47 -2.97 -18.44
CA LYS A 309 10.47 -4.04 -18.44
C LYS A 309 11.65 -3.70 -19.33
N ARG A 310 11.39 -3.31 -20.59
CA ARG A 310 12.44 -2.93 -21.54
C ARG A 310 13.31 -1.78 -21.02
N SER A 311 12.68 -0.74 -20.49
CA SER A 311 13.38 0.44 -19.98
C SER A 311 14.16 0.12 -18.71
N MET A 312 13.59 -0.64 -17.77
CA MET A 312 14.27 -1.08 -16.56
C MET A 312 15.52 -1.93 -16.90
N GLU A 313 15.39 -2.94 -17.74
CA GLU A 313 16.49 -3.80 -18.16
C GLU A 313 17.61 -3.02 -18.87
N LYS A 314 17.26 -2.01 -19.66
CA LYS A 314 18.22 -1.14 -20.35
C LYS A 314 19.03 -0.27 -19.40
N ASN A 315 18.42 0.19 -18.32
CA ASN A 315 18.98 1.19 -17.41
C ASN A 315 19.60 0.58 -16.14
N MET A 316 19.29 -0.68 -15.79
CA MET A 316 19.87 -1.31 -14.61
C MET A 316 21.36 -1.68 -14.82
N LEU A 317 22.09 -1.74 -13.72
CA LEU A 317 23.42 -2.35 -13.70
C LEU A 317 23.34 -3.85 -14.06
N LYS A 318 24.29 -4.35 -14.81
CA LYS A 318 24.34 -5.76 -15.26
C LYS A 318 24.27 -6.78 -14.12
N VAL A 319 24.73 -6.41 -12.91
CA VAL A 319 24.68 -7.26 -11.72
C VAL A 319 23.25 -7.62 -11.29
N TYR A 320 22.26 -6.80 -11.66
CA TYR A 320 20.84 -7.02 -11.33
C TYR A 320 20.05 -7.70 -12.44
N ALA A 321 20.63 -7.88 -13.62
CA ALA A 321 19.92 -8.44 -14.78
C ALA A 321 19.26 -9.79 -14.45
N GLY A 322 17.96 -9.89 -14.67
CA GLY A 322 17.16 -11.08 -14.45
C GLY A 322 16.91 -11.45 -12.97
N LYS A 323 17.30 -10.62 -12.00
CA LYS A 323 17.14 -10.91 -10.57
C LYS A 323 15.87 -10.33 -9.97
N THR A 324 15.50 -9.12 -10.37
CA THR A 324 14.27 -8.47 -9.87
C THR A 324 13.09 -8.80 -10.77
N LYS A 325 12.01 -9.29 -10.21
CA LYS A 325 10.77 -9.59 -10.92
C LYS A 325 9.89 -8.34 -11.00
N LEU A 326 9.20 -8.18 -12.13
CA LEU A 326 8.09 -7.22 -12.27
C LEU A 326 6.78 -8.02 -12.21
N LEU A 327 5.91 -7.68 -11.26
CA LEU A 327 4.65 -8.40 -11.01
C LEU A 327 3.49 -7.41 -10.96
N PHE A 328 2.31 -7.87 -11.33
CA PHE A 328 1.08 -7.20 -10.94
C PHE A 328 0.60 -7.70 -9.59
N SER A 329 -0.08 -6.84 -8.86
CA SER A 329 -0.80 -7.20 -7.63
C SER A 329 -1.74 -8.39 -7.87
N GLN A 330 -1.83 -9.28 -6.88
CA GLN A 330 -2.79 -10.39 -6.86
C GLN A 330 -4.00 -10.10 -5.97
N LEU A 331 -4.03 -8.95 -5.30
CA LEU A 331 -5.20 -8.52 -4.52
C LEU A 331 -6.31 -8.08 -5.48
N LYS A 332 -7.56 -8.49 -5.19
CA LYS A 332 -8.72 -7.98 -5.93
C LYS A 332 -8.86 -6.49 -5.66
N GLU A 333 -8.98 -5.69 -6.71
CA GLU A 333 -9.02 -4.22 -6.60
C GLU A 333 -10.11 -3.71 -5.64
N SER A 334 -11.31 -4.35 -5.65
CA SER A 334 -12.40 -4.01 -4.74
C SER A 334 -12.06 -4.20 -3.26
N ASP A 335 -11.18 -5.16 -2.96
CA ASP A 335 -10.92 -5.63 -1.61
C ASP A 335 -9.54 -5.19 -1.12
N ALA A 336 -8.66 -4.82 -2.06
CA ALA A 336 -7.24 -4.57 -1.81
C ALA A 336 -6.97 -3.50 -0.76
N ALA A 337 -7.75 -2.42 -0.76
CA ALA A 337 -7.62 -1.33 0.18
C ALA A 337 -7.92 -1.78 1.62
N VAL A 338 -9.04 -2.50 1.81
CA VAL A 338 -9.42 -3.06 3.11
C VAL A 338 -8.44 -4.15 3.54
N LEU A 339 -8.03 -5.04 2.62
CA LEU A 339 -7.05 -6.09 2.89
C LEU A 339 -5.69 -5.50 3.27
N GLY A 340 -5.21 -4.52 2.52
CA GLY A 340 -3.97 -3.82 2.81
C GLY A 340 -3.95 -3.24 4.22
N ALA A 341 -4.98 -2.46 4.55
CA ALA A 341 -5.12 -1.89 5.88
C ALA A 341 -5.27 -2.98 6.96
N SER A 342 -6.09 -4.02 6.71
CA SER A 342 -6.34 -5.09 7.69
C SER A 342 -5.08 -5.85 8.09
N ALA A 343 -4.15 -6.01 7.15
CA ALA A 343 -2.88 -6.69 7.39
C ALA A 343 -2.07 -6.03 8.51
N LEU A 344 -2.11 -4.69 8.59
CA LEU A 344 -1.49 -3.93 9.69
C LEU A 344 -2.12 -4.25 11.05
N GLY A 345 -3.42 -4.58 11.09
CA GLY A 345 -4.12 -4.96 12.31
C GLY A 345 -3.59 -6.24 12.96
N TRP A 346 -2.95 -7.13 12.20
CA TRP A 346 -2.30 -8.33 12.75
C TRP A 346 -1.00 -8.01 13.51
N GLU A 347 -0.34 -6.90 13.19
CA GLU A 347 0.93 -6.48 13.80
C GLU A 347 0.73 -5.69 15.10
N VAL A 348 -0.48 -5.26 15.41
CA VAL A 348 -0.77 -4.50 16.63
C VAL A 348 -0.50 -5.37 17.85
N ARG A 349 0.32 -4.86 18.77
CA ARG A 349 0.62 -5.53 20.04
C ARG A 349 -0.56 -5.33 21.01
N ASP A 350 -0.97 -6.39 21.68
CA ASP A 350 -1.89 -6.28 22.80
C ASP A 350 -1.23 -5.42 23.90
N GLN A 351 -1.74 -4.24 24.15
CA GLN A 351 -1.27 -3.36 25.23
C GLN A 351 -1.47 -3.96 26.61
N SER A 352 -2.23 -5.07 26.72
CA SER A 352 -2.44 -5.83 27.96
C SER A 352 -1.32 -6.81 28.29
N ALA A 353 -0.39 -7.08 27.37
CA ALA A 353 0.83 -7.82 27.68
C ALA A 353 1.85 -6.82 28.22
N GLY A 354 1.82 -6.60 29.55
CA GLY A 354 2.69 -5.68 30.24
C GLY A 354 4.14 -5.86 29.84
N LEU A 355 4.83 -4.73 29.67
CA LEU A 355 6.27 -4.62 29.60
C LEU A 355 6.89 -5.28 30.83
N GLU A 356 7.34 -6.54 30.72
CA GLU A 356 8.47 -7.00 31.50
C GLU A 356 9.73 -6.78 30.64
N VAL A 357 10.49 -5.77 31.05
CA VAL A 357 11.83 -5.42 30.58
C VAL A 357 12.82 -6.48 31.07
#